data_bbf2d6bc7b0efd8c309b39b3c3f3052b
#
_entry.id   bbf2d6bc7b0efd8c309b39b3c3f3052b
#
_cell.length_a   1.000
_cell.length_b   1.000
_cell.length_c   1.000
_cell.angle_alpha   90.00
_cell.angle_beta   90.00
_cell.angle_gamma   90.00
#
_symmetry.space_group_name_H-M   'P 1'
#
loop_
_entity.id
_entity.type
_entity.pdbx_description
1 polymer ?
#
loop_
_entity_poly.entity_id
_entity_poly.type
_entity_poly.pdbx_seq_one_letter_code
_entity_poly.pdbx_strand_id
1 'polypeptide(L)'
;NSEGRADFEMTGIPGTDYYTDDRLVEFKYYKAKEAEKMLELDAPLPEHVEQVHRYAEDTLRHFPNYKVRTYVVYICANRGWKCWET
;
A
#
# COMPACT_ATOMS: atom_id res chain seq x y z
N ASN A 1 1.93 -10.30 8.08
CA ASN A 1 2.89 -9.42 7.43
C ASN A 1 4.21 -9.44 8.18
N SER A 2 5.28 -9.73 7.50
CA SER A 2 6.60 -9.70 8.11
C SER A 2 7.14 -8.27 8.11
N GLU A 3 7.88 -7.95 9.17
CA GLU A 3 8.45 -6.63 9.33
C GLU A 3 9.37 -6.28 8.16
N GLY A 4 9.25 -5.05 7.66
CA GLY A 4 10.07 -4.56 6.56
C GLY A 4 9.58 -4.95 5.18
N ARG A 5 8.38 -5.50 5.07
CA ARG A 5 7.80 -5.88 3.78
C ARG A 5 6.41 -5.30 3.64
N ALA A 6 6.07 -4.83 2.43
CA ALA A 6 4.71 -4.46 2.10
C ALA A 6 3.83 -5.70 2.00
N ASP A 7 2.54 -5.54 2.24
CA ASP A 7 1.60 -6.65 2.10
C ASP A 7 1.49 -7.12 0.65
N PHE A 8 1.70 -6.22 -0.29
CA PHE A 8 1.61 -6.52 -1.70
C PHE A 8 2.53 -5.61 -2.48
N GLU A 9 3.25 -6.18 -3.43
CA GLU A 9 4.16 -5.44 -4.28
C GLU A 9 3.97 -5.86 -5.73
N MET A 10 3.92 -4.87 -6.65
CA MET A 10 3.85 -5.11 -8.08
C MET A 10 5.04 -4.44 -8.74
N THR A 11 5.93 -5.24 -9.30
CA THR A 11 7.10 -4.76 -10.03
C THR A 11 6.86 -4.87 -11.52
N GLY A 12 7.40 -3.92 -12.29
CA GLY A 12 7.26 -3.93 -13.74
C GLY A 12 7.93 -5.15 -14.38
N ILE A 13 7.52 -5.46 -15.60
CA ILE A 13 8.02 -6.61 -16.35
C ILE A 13 9.38 -6.28 -16.98
N PRO A 14 10.41 -7.12 -16.80
CA PRO A 14 11.72 -6.89 -17.42
C PRO A 14 11.62 -6.73 -18.94
N GLY A 15 12.35 -5.74 -19.45
CA GLY A 15 12.36 -5.48 -20.88
C GLY A 15 11.24 -4.60 -21.39
N THR A 16 10.41 -4.07 -20.50
CA THR A 16 9.34 -3.13 -20.84
C THR A 16 9.64 -1.77 -20.20
N ASP A 17 8.86 -0.75 -20.59
CA ASP A 17 8.98 0.59 -20.01
C ASP A 17 8.61 0.61 -18.53
N TYR A 18 7.94 -0.43 -18.03
CA TYR A 18 7.52 -0.53 -16.66
C TYR A 18 8.48 -1.33 -15.78
N TYR A 19 9.64 -1.72 -16.33
CA TYR A 19 10.57 -2.56 -15.58
C TYR A 19 11.02 -1.94 -14.27
N THR A 20 11.12 -0.61 -14.21
CA THR A 20 11.55 0.11 -13.02
C THR A 20 10.38 0.62 -12.17
N ASP A 21 9.15 0.32 -12.56
CA ASP A 21 7.99 0.71 -11.77
C ASP A 21 7.73 -0.31 -10.67
N ASP A 22 7.44 0.17 -9.49
CA ASP A 22 7.13 -0.68 -8.34
C ASP A 22 5.96 -0.06 -7.58
N ARG A 23 4.98 -0.88 -7.24
CA ARG A 23 3.81 -0.45 -6.49
C ARG A 23 3.72 -1.23 -5.19
N LEU A 24 3.73 -0.51 -4.10
CA LEU A 24 3.66 -1.10 -2.76
C LEU A 24 2.29 -0.81 -2.16
N VAL A 25 1.63 -1.84 -1.71
CA VAL A 25 0.27 -1.73 -1.19
C VAL A 25 0.21 -2.28 0.23
N GLU A 26 -0.32 -1.50 1.13
CA GLU A 26 -0.59 -1.92 2.49
C GLU A 26 -2.08 -2.22 2.61
N PHE A 27 -2.43 -3.49 2.87
CA PHE A 27 -3.81 -3.92 3.02
C PHE A 27 -4.18 -4.05 4.49
N LYS A 28 -5.37 -3.56 4.84
CA LYS A 28 -5.94 -3.75 6.18
C LYS A 28 -7.37 -4.24 6.04
N TYR A 29 -7.73 -5.21 6.86
CA TYR A 29 -9.06 -5.79 6.89
C TYR A 29 -9.77 -5.41 8.17
N TYR A 30 -11.01 -4.95 8.03
CA TYR A 30 -11.82 -4.54 9.18
C TYR A 30 -13.11 -5.34 9.22
N LYS A 31 -13.50 -5.71 10.43
CA LYS A 31 -14.74 -6.47 10.65
C LYS A 31 -15.95 -5.57 10.50
N ALA A 32 -17.13 -6.20 10.36
CA ALA A 32 -18.37 -5.49 10.13
C ALA A 32 -18.64 -4.37 11.13
N LYS A 33 -18.31 -4.60 12.40
CA LYS A 33 -18.56 -3.59 13.45
C LYS A 33 -17.71 -2.33 13.30
N GLU A 34 -16.63 -2.41 12.55
CA GLU A 34 -15.74 -1.28 12.32
C GLU A 34 -15.89 -0.70 10.91
N ALA A 35 -16.58 -1.43 10.03
CA ALA A 35 -16.64 -1.12 8.62
C ALA A 35 -17.13 0.29 8.31
N GLU A 36 -18.24 0.70 8.92
CA GLU A 36 -18.81 2.02 8.65
C GLU A 36 -17.84 3.13 9.03
N LYS A 37 -17.22 3.01 10.21
CA LYS A 37 -16.27 4.00 10.68
C LYS A 37 -15.10 4.14 9.71
N MET A 38 -14.58 3.01 9.25
CA MET A 38 -13.42 3.02 8.36
C MET A 38 -13.77 3.50 6.97
N LEU A 39 -14.97 3.20 6.49
CA LEU A 39 -15.42 3.67 5.18
C LEU A 39 -15.69 5.17 5.13
N GLU A 40 -15.88 5.82 6.27
CA GLU A 40 -16.09 7.26 6.34
C GLU A 40 -14.79 8.07 6.32
N LEU A 41 -13.64 7.41 6.43
CA LEU A 41 -12.36 8.12 6.45
C LEU A 41 -12.08 8.75 5.09
N ASP A 42 -11.60 9.99 5.12
CA ASP A 42 -11.17 10.70 3.91
C ASP A 42 -9.72 10.39 3.54
N ALA A 43 -8.98 9.84 4.49
CA ALA A 43 -7.58 9.52 4.30
C ALA A 43 -7.23 8.31 5.15
N PRO A 44 -6.19 7.56 4.80
CA PRO A 44 -5.77 6.43 5.62
C PRO A 44 -5.16 6.89 6.93
N LEU A 45 -5.14 5.99 7.91
CA LEU A 45 -4.52 6.29 9.20
C LEU A 45 -3.01 6.54 9.01
N PRO A 46 -2.46 7.54 9.71
CA PRO A 46 -1.05 7.91 9.51
C PRO A 46 -0.06 6.76 9.72
N GLU A 47 -0.35 5.86 10.67
CA GLU A 47 0.53 4.73 10.93
C GLU A 47 0.64 3.78 9.72
N HIS A 48 -0.42 3.65 8.95
CA HIS A 48 -0.40 2.81 7.75
C HIS A 48 0.34 3.47 6.60
N VAL A 49 0.19 4.78 6.46
CA VAL A 49 0.95 5.56 5.48
C VAL A 49 2.43 5.49 5.80
N GLU A 50 2.79 5.67 7.05
CA GLU A 50 4.19 5.59 7.47
C GLU A 50 4.78 4.22 7.18
N GLN A 51 4.01 3.17 7.43
CA GLN A 51 4.47 1.81 7.19
C GLN A 51 4.79 1.55 5.72
N VAL A 52 3.87 1.94 4.81
CA VAL A 52 4.11 1.73 3.38
C VAL A 52 5.23 2.62 2.86
N HIS A 53 5.38 3.83 3.40
CA HIS A 53 6.48 4.72 3.02
C HIS A 53 7.82 4.18 3.49
N ARG A 54 7.86 3.49 4.62
CA ARG A 54 9.09 2.86 5.10
C ARG A 54 9.53 1.74 4.16
N TYR A 55 8.58 0.97 3.65
CA TYR A 55 8.88 -0.05 2.64
C TYR A 55 9.40 0.60 1.36
N ALA A 56 8.81 1.72 0.96
CA ALA A 56 9.26 2.45 -0.22
C ALA A 56 10.68 2.95 -0.07
N GLU A 57 11.03 3.49 1.09
CA GLU A 57 12.39 3.93 1.37
C GLU A 57 13.38 2.78 1.26
N ASP A 58 13.02 1.62 1.79
CA ASP A 58 13.87 0.45 1.71
C ASP A 58 14.06 -0.01 0.27
N THR A 59 12.99 -0.02 -0.51
CA THR A 59 13.05 -0.36 -1.93
C THR A 59 13.97 0.58 -2.68
N LEU A 60 13.84 1.89 -2.47
CA LEU A 60 14.66 2.90 -3.15
C LEU A 60 16.13 2.84 -2.71
N ARG A 61 16.40 2.35 -1.50
CA ARG A 61 17.76 2.16 -1.04
C ARG A 61 18.46 1.07 -1.83
N HIS A 62 17.72 0.02 -2.19
CA HIS A 62 18.26 -1.09 -2.98
C HIS A 62 18.18 -0.85 -4.48
N PHE A 63 17.16 -0.10 -4.93
CA PHE A 63 16.90 0.17 -6.34
C PHE A 63 16.64 1.66 -6.56
N PRO A 64 17.71 2.50 -6.53
CA PRO A 64 17.53 3.96 -6.56
C PRO A 64 16.85 4.51 -7.81
N ASN A 65 16.84 3.75 -8.90
CA ASN A 65 16.25 4.18 -10.15
C ASN A 65 14.78 3.79 -10.30
N TYR A 66 14.23 3.09 -9.32
CA TYR A 66 12.84 2.66 -9.38
C TYR A 66 11.91 3.84 -9.14
N LYS A 67 10.77 3.82 -9.83
CA LYS A 67 9.64 4.68 -9.51
C LYS A 67 8.75 3.89 -8.57
N VAL A 68 8.61 4.38 -7.35
CA VAL A 68 7.83 3.69 -6.34
C VAL A 68 6.56 4.48 -6.06
N ARG A 69 5.42 3.81 -6.21
CA ARG A 69 4.12 4.35 -5.82
C ARG A 69 3.61 3.56 -4.63
N THR A 70 2.98 4.25 -3.70
CA THR A 70 2.49 3.62 -2.49
C THR A 70 0.99 3.82 -2.34
N TYR A 71 0.33 2.79 -1.81
CA TYR A 71 -1.11 2.78 -1.65
C TYR A 71 -1.46 2.17 -0.30
N VAL A 72 -2.56 2.62 0.27
CA VAL A 72 -3.17 1.98 1.42
C VAL A 72 -4.57 1.57 1.03
N VAL A 73 -4.93 0.31 1.29
CA VAL A 73 -6.23 -0.25 0.95
C VAL A 73 -6.88 -0.79 2.21
N TYR A 74 -8.10 -0.34 2.46
CA TYR A 74 -8.93 -0.85 3.55
C TYR A 74 -10.07 -1.68 2.96
N ILE A 75 -10.15 -2.94 3.38
CA ILE A 75 -11.24 -3.82 3.02
C ILE A 75 -12.14 -3.92 4.25
N CYS A 76 -13.38 -3.49 4.13
CA CYS A 76 -14.29 -3.34 5.27
C CYS A 76 -15.39 -4.39 5.22
N ALA A 77 -15.07 -5.60 5.65
CA ALA A 77 -15.96 -6.75 5.62
C ALA A 77 -16.56 -6.90 4.20
N ASN A 78 -17.88 -7.11 4.11
CA ASN A 78 -18.56 -7.17 2.81
C ASN A 78 -19.27 -5.86 2.46
N ARG A 79 -18.90 -4.75 3.11
CA ARG A 79 -19.58 -3.47 2.95
C ARG A 79 -18.92 -2.53 1.97
N GLY A 80 -17.63 -2.71 1.71
CA GLY A 80 -16.93 -1.85 0.79
C GLY A 80 -15.44 -1.83 1.02
N TRP A 81 -14.78 -0.92 0.31
CA TRP A 81 -13.34 -0.79 0.40
C TRP A 81 -12.96 0.65 0.09
N LYS A 82 -11.77 1.01 0.55
CA LYS A 82 -11.17 2.31 0.27
C LYS A 82 -9.74 2.09 -0.22
N CYS A 83 -9.31 2.91 -1.14
CA CYS A 83 -7.94 2.88 -1.65
C CYS A 83 -7.43 4.31 -1.80
N TRP A 84 -6.24 4.56 -1.29
CA TRP A 84 -5.60 5.87 -1.43
C TRP A 84 -4.17 5.67 -1.92
N GLU A 85 -3.79 6.48 -2.89
CA GLU A 85 -2.38 6.63 -3.24
C GLU A 85 -1.75 7.61 -2.26
N THR A 86 -0.62 7.27 -1.69
CA THR A 86 0.02 8.08 -0.63
C THR A 86 1.46 8.55 -1.00
#